data_00876db8b34eef7bf4d406f808a2c7af
#
_entry.id   00876db8b34eef7bf4d406f808a2c7af
#
_cell.length_a   1.000
_cell.length_b   1.000
_cell.length_c   1.000
_cell.angle_alpha   90.00
_cell.angle_beta   90.00
_cell.angle_gamma   90.00
#
_symmetry.space_group_name_H-M   'P 1'
#
loop_
_entity.id
_entity.type
_entity.pdbx_description
1 polymer ?
#
loop_
_entity_poly.entity_id
_entity_poly.type
_entity_poly.pdbx_seq_one_letter_code
_entity_poly.pdbx_strand_id
1 'polypeptide(L)'
;NNREKTVTSLKKVIKKGKEKINKKFSILVFPEGTRVSPDAKDVVIKRSALELAKQSNTSITPIYHNSGRYWLNKSFIKKPGQIEVFIGKQIKPDETDNLKIHIENWMKEKIRVLNI
;
A
#
# COMPACT_ATOMS: atom_id res chain seq x y z
N ASN A 1 15.23 16.50 15.20
CA ASN A 1 15.01 16.76 13.78
C ASN A 1 14.09 15.68 13.19
N ASN A 2 12.96 16.11 12.60
CA ASN A 2 11.96 15.20 12.05
C ASN A 2 12.51 14.33 10.90
N ARG A 3 13.46 14.87 10.15
CA ARG A 3 14.10 14.17 9.03
C ARG A 3 14.94 12.99 9.51
N GLU A 4 15.70 13.19 10.57
CA GLU A 4 16.53 12.11 11.15
C GLU A 4 15.66 11.02 11.76
N LYS A 5 14.57 11.38 12.44
CA LYS A 5 13.62 10.43 13.00
C LYS A 5 12.96 9.59 11.89
N THR A 6 12.60 10.21 10.78
CA THR A 6 11.99 9.53 9.65
C THR A 6 12.95 8.54 9.02
N VAL A 7 14.20 8.92 8.80
CA VAL A 7 15.24 8.03 8.22
C VAL A 7 15.50 6.86 9.16
N THR A 8 15.61 7.11 10.46
CA THR A 8 15.84 6.05 11.45
C THR A 8 14.68 5.06 11.49
N SER A 9 13.43 5.59 11.46
CA SER A 9 12.23 4.76 11.43
C SER A 9 12.17 3.89 10.19
N LEU A 10 12.52 4.45 9.04
CA LEU A 10 12.57 3.71 7.78
C LEU A 10 13.58 2.57 7.84
N LYS A 11 14.78 2.83 8.36
CA LYS A 11 15.79 1.79 8.51
C LYS A 11 15.33 0.65 9.42
N LYS A 12 14.65 0.97 10.52
CA LYS A 12 14.09 -0.04 11.43
C LYS A 12 13.04 -0.89 10.75
N VAL A 13 12.13 -0.29 10.00
CA VAL A 13 11.09 -1.01 9.27
C VAL A 13 11.71 -1.97 8.26
N ILE A 14 12.68 -1.51 7.51
CA ILE A 14 13.37 -2.34 6.52
C ILE A 14 14.10 -3.50 7.18
N LYS A 15 14.81 -3.25 8.25
CA LYS A 15 15.56 -4.30 8.98
C LYS A 15 14.63 -5.38 9.50
N LYS A 16 13.57 -4.98 10.21
CA LYS A 16 12.60 -5.94 10.75
C LYS A 16 11.85 -6.68 9.65
N GLY A 17 11.49 -5.96 8.59
CA GLY A 17 10.82 -6.57 7.44
C GLY A 17 11.68 -7.64 6.77
N LYS A 18 12.95 -7.36 6.55
CA LYS A 18 13.88 -8.33 5.96
C LYS A 18 14.02 -9.57 6.83
N GLU A 19 14.10 -9.40 8.15
CA GLU A 19 14.16 -10.52 9.07
C GLU A 19 12.93 -11.43 8.96
N LYS A 20 11.73 -10.83 8.89
CA LYS A 20 10.49 -11.57 8.76
C LYS A 20 10.39 -12.28 7.40
N ILE A 21 10.75 -11.60 6.33
CA ILE A 21 10.76 -12.19 4.99
C ILE A 21 11.71 -13.39 4.93
N ASN A 22 12.89 -13.27 5.52
CA ASN A 22 13.85 -14.38 5.59
C ASN A 22 13.30 -15.58 6.35
N LYS A 23 12.39 -15.34 7.30
CA LYS A 23 11.70 -16.40 8.06
C LYS A 23 10.44 -16.90 7.34
N LYS A 24 10.22 -16.54 6.08
CA LYS A 24 9.09 -16.97 5.26
C LYS A 24 7.74 -16.36 5.65
N PHE A 25 7.75 -15.22 6.33
CA PHE A 25 6.51 -14.48 6.59
C PHE A 25 6.18 -13.59 5.40
N SER A 26 4.87 -13.43 5.15
CA SER A 26 4.37 -12.39 4.26
C SER A 26 4.10 -11.15 5.07
N ILE A 27 4.29 -9.98 4.48
CA ILE A 27 4.10 -8.71 5.17
C ILE A 27 2.98 -7.94 4.49
N LEU A 28 1.97 -7.55 5.28
CA LEU A 28 0.91 -6.67 4.83
C LEU A 28 1.28 -5.23 5.15
N VAL A 29 1.19 -4.36 4.16
CA VAL A 29 1.53 -2.94 4.31
C VAL A 29 0.41 -2.08 3.74
N PHE A 30 0.10 -1.00 4.46
CA PHE A 30 -0.78 0.06 3.95
C PHE A 30 0.10 1.21 3.46
N PRO A 31 0.41 1.27 2.16
CA PRO A 31 1.46 2.15 1.66
C PRO A 31 1.12 3.63 1.72
N GLU A 32 -0.14 3.98 1.86
CA GLU A 32 -0.55 5.39 2.05
C GLU A 32 -0.09 5.92 3.41
N GLY A 33 0.15 5.05 4.38
CA GLY A 33 0.60 5.42 5.72
C GLY A 33 -0.46 6.07 6.60
N THR A 34 -1.65 6.29 6.07
CA THR A 34 -2.80 6.84 6.77
C THR A 34 -4.08 6.43 6.06
N ARG A 35 -5.22 6.65 6.71
CA ARG A 35 -6.51 6.40 6.07
C ARG A 35 -6.78 7.50 5.04
N VAL A 36 -7.17 7.09 3.85
CA VAL A 36 -7.45 7.99 2.74
C VAL A 36 -8.95 8.09 2.56
N SER A 37 -9.43 9.30 2.22
CA SER A 37 -10.85 9.51 1.94
C SER A 37 -11.29 8.65 0.77
N PRO A 38 -12.51 8.04 0.84
CA PRO A 38 -13.04 7.26 -0.29
C PRO A 38 -13.26 8.10 -1.55
N ASP A 39 -13.33 9.42 -1.40
CA ASP A 39 -13.48 10.34 -2.54
C ASP A 39 -12.16 10.79 -3.14
N ALA A 40 -11.03 10.39 -2.55
CA ALA A 40 -9.73 10.77 -3.06
C ALA A 40 -9.49 10.17 -4.45
N LYS A 41 -9.09 11.01 -5.40
CA LYS A 41 -8.82 10.59 -6.78
C LYS A 41 -7.35 10.27 -7.01
N ASP A 42 -6.49 10.82 -6.19
CA ASP A 42 -5.05 10.60 -6.29
C ASP A 42 -4.59 9.64 -5.19
N VAL A 43 -3.63 8.81 -5.56
CA VAL A 43 -3.00 7.88 -4.64
C VAL A 43 -1.53 8.26 -4.50
N VAL A 44 -1.11 8.51 -3.28
CA VAL A 44 0.29 8.74 -2.95
C VAL A 44 0.73 7.65 -2.00
N ILE A 45 1.74 6.88 -2.38
CA ILE A 45 2.26 5.81 -1.55
C ILE A 45 3.64 6.17 -1.01
N LYS A 46 3.93 5.71 0.20
CA LYS A 46 5.20 5.98 0.85
C LYS A 46 6.26 4.98 0.40
N ARG A 47 7.51 5.39 0.52
CA ARG A 47 8.64 4.65 -0.02
C ARG A 47 9.01 3.41 0.78
N SER A 48 8.61 3.32 2.04
CA SER A 48 9.06 2.25 2.94
C SER A 48 8.76 0.84 2.42
N ALA A 49 7.54 0.61 1.95
CA ALA A 49 7.14 -0.70 1.40
C ALA A 49 7.95 -1.04 0.15
N LEU A 50 8.15 -0.05 -0.71
CA LEU A 50 8.89 -0.24 -1.97
C LEU A 50 10.36 -0.52 -1.71
N GLU A 51 10.97 0.20 -0.78
CA GLU A 51 12.36 -0.02 -0.41
C GLU A 51 12.56 -1.39 0.24
N LEU A 52 11.61 -1.81 1.08
CA LEU A 52 11.67 -3.15 1.67
C LEU A 52 11.62 -4.23 0.58
N ALA A 53 10.70 -4.10 -0.37
CA ALA A 53 10.59 -5.06 -1.46
C ALA A 53 11.85 -5.10 -2.32
N LYS A 54 12.40 -3.94 -2.65
CA LYS A 54 13.63 -3.85 -3.45
C LYS A 54 14.82 -4.47 -2.72
N GLN A 55 15.03 -4.11 -1.45
CA GLN A 55 16.18 -4.56 -0.68
C GLN A 55 16.11 -6.04 -0.33
N SER A 56 14.91 -6.60 -0.19
CA SER A 56 14.72 -8.03 0.09
C SER A 56 14.46 -8.85 -1.17
N ASN A 57 14.43 -8.22 -2.33
CA ASN A 57 14.13 -8.85 -3.62
C ASN A 57 12.85 -9.68 -3.56
N THR A 58 11.79 -9.08 -3.01
CA THR A 58 10.51 -9.74 -2.77
C THR A 58 9.43 -9.11 -3.65
N SER A 59 8.56 -9.96 -4.20
CA SER A 59 7.46 -9.50 -5.04
C SER A 59 6.40 -8.78 -4.20
N ILE A 60 5.71 -7.84 -4.84
CA ILE A 60 4.59 -7.10 -4.26
C ILE A 60 3.31 -7.54 -4.93
N THR A 61 2.29 -7.83 -4.12
CA THR A 61 0.93 -8.09 -4.63
C THR A 61 0.07 -6.88 -4.27
N PRO A 62 -0.33 -6.06 -5.25
CA PRO A 62 -1.17 -4.90 -4.95
C PRO A 62 -2.60 -5.34 -4.70
N ILE A 63 -3.23 -4.76 -3.68
CA ILE A 63 -4.62 -5.03 -3.32
C ILE A 63 -5.33 -3.70 -3.12
N TYR A 64 -6.49 -3.53 -3.75
CA TYR A 64 -7.34 -2.37 -3.56
C TYR A 64 -8.75 -2.80 -3.15
N HIS A 65 -9.34 -2.06 -2.21
CA HIS A 65 -10.70 -2.31 -1.75
C HIS A 65 -11.44 -1.00 -1.49
N ASN A 66 -12.76 -1.07 -1.52
CA ASN A 66 -13.62 0.10 -1.34
C ASN A 66 -14.33 0.14 0.02
N SER A 67 -13.78 -0.54 1.02
CA SER A 67 -14.41 -0.64 2.34
C SER A 67 -14.63 0.72 3.02
N GLY A 68 -13.80 1.73 2.70
CA GLY A 68 -13.91 3.06 3.27
C GLY A 68 -15.24 3.76 2.97
N ARG A 69 -15.96 3.35 1.93
CA ARG A 69 -17.28 3.89 1.60
C ARG A 69 -18.35 3.46 2.58
N TYR A 70 -18.20 2.27 3.14
CA TYR A 70 -19.20 1.67 4.04
C TYR A 70 -18.81 1.84 5.50
N TRP A 71 -17.52 1.83 5.76
CA TRP A 71 -16.96 1.99 7.10
C TRP A 71 -16.12 3.26 7.14
N LEU A 72 -16.80 4.40 7.28
CA LEU A 72 -16.16 5.71 7.27
C LEU A 72 -15.31 5.92 8.52
N ASN A 73 -14.15 6.52 8.33
CA ASN A 73 -13.26 6.86 9.43
C ASN A 73 -13.91 7.91 10.33
N LYS A 74 -13.82 7.71 11.64
CA LYS A 74 -14.35 8.64 12.65
C LYS A 74 -15.86 8.87 12.58
N SER A 75 -16.60 7.96 11.96
CA SER A 75 -18.07 8.03 11.90
C SER A 75 -18.66 6.89 12.71
N PHE A 76 -19.73 7.20 13.47
CA PHE A 76 -20.53 6.18 14.15
C PHE A 76 -21.39 5.39 13.17
N ILE A 77 -21.74 6.00 12.06
CA ILE A 77 -22.65 5.38 11.09
C ILE A 77 -21.83 4.49 10.16
N LYS A 78 -22.15 3.21 10.15
CA LYS A 78 -21.59 2.24 9.22
C LYS A 78 -22.67 1.87 8.24
N LYS A 79 -22.40 2.01 6.95
CA LYS A 79 -23.38 1.76 5.91
C LYS A 79 -23.28 0.32 5.43
N PRO A 80 -24.41 -0.36 5.20
CA PRO A 80 -24.37 -1.68 4.58
C PRO A 80 -24.00 -1.56 3.11
N GLY A 81 -23.37 -2.58 2.58
CA GLY A 81 -22.99 -2.61 1.19
C GLY A 81 -22.07 -3.76 0.89
N GLN A 82 -21.72 -3.89 -0.37
CA GLN A 82 -20.82 -4.93 -0.84
C GLN A 82 -19.42 -4.36 -0.98
N ILE A 83 -18.48 -4.89 -0.21
CA ILE A 83 -17.07 -4.52 -0.32
C ILE A 83 -16.48 -5.31 -1.48
N GLU A 84 -15.87 -4.60 -2.41
CA GLU A 84 -15.16 -5.20 -3.52
C GLU A 84 -13.66 -5.12 -3.29
N VAL A 85 -12.98 -6.19 -3.63
CA VAL A 85 -11.52 -6.29 -3.47
C VAL A 85 -10.91 -6.67 -4.81
N PHE A 86 -9.95 -5.89 -5.28
CA PHE A 86 -9.15 -6.22 -6.44
C PHE A 86 -7.76 -6.67 -6.00
N ILE A 87 -7.36 -7.83 -6.48
CA ILE A 87 -6.02 -8.37 -6.24
C ILE A 87 -5.28 -8.38 -7.57
N GLY A 88 -4.21 -7.61 -7.67
CA GLY A 88 -3.43 -7.51 -8.88
C GLY A 88 -2.40 -8.62 -9.02
N LYS A 89 -1.72 -8.64 -10.16
CA LYS A 89 -0.63 -9.58 -10.39
C LYS A 89 0.58 -9.20 -9.54
N GLN A 90 1.36 -10.20 -9.14
CA GLN A 90 2.61 -9.95 -8.45
C GLN A 90 3.56 -9.12 -9.31
N ILE A 91 4.21 -8.17 -8.69
CA ILE A 91 5.17 -7.27 -9.34
C ILE A 91 6.53 -7.53 -8.73
N LYS A 92 7.51 -7.88 -9.56
CA LYS A 92 8.89 -8.02 -9.11
C LYS A 92 9.57 -6.66 -9.17
N PRO A 93 10.26 -6.24 -8.10
CA PRO A 93 10.87 -4.90 -8.07
C PRO A 93 11.90 -4.65 -9.17
N ASP A 94 12.59 -5.69 -9.62
CA ASP A 94 13.62 -5.60 -10.65
C ASP A 94 13.07 -5.60 -12.08
N GLU A 95 11.83 -6.02 -12.27
CA GLU A 95 11.19 -6.07 -13.60
C GLU A 95 10.48 -4.79 -13.98
N THR A 96 10.35 -3.85 -13.05
CA THR A 96 9.58 -2.63 -13.27
C THR A 96 10.44 -1.40 -12.99
N ASP A 97 10.64 -0.60 -14.02
CA ASP A 97 11.25 0.71 -13.90
C ASP A 97 10.40 1.59 -13.05
N ASN A 98 10.48 2.31 -12.24
CA ASN A 98 9.59 3.17 -11.48
C ASN A 98 8.39 2.44 -10.86
N LEU A 99 8.70 1.55 -9.94
CA LEU A 99 7.72 0.74 -9.23
C LEU A 99 6.63 1.57 -8.54
N LYS A 100 6.99 2.73 -7.99
CA LYS A 100 6.03 3.61 -7.31
C LYS A 100 4.93 4.08 -8.27
N ILE A 101 5.31 4.60 -9.42
CA ILE A 101 4.35 5.08 -10.42
C ILE A 101 3.50 3.93 -10.94
N HIS A 102 4.09 2.77 -11.16
CA HIS A 102 3.36 1.60 -11.62
C HIS A 102 2.24 1.21 -10.66
N ILE A 103 2.53 1.15 -9.36
CA ILE A 103 1.54 0.81 -8.34
C ILE A 103 0.49 1.92 -8.20
N GLU A 104 0.90 3.18 -8.20
CA GLU A 104 -0.03 4.30 -8.10
C GLU A 104 -1.00 4.34 -9.28
N ASN A 105 -0.52 4.09 -10.49
CA ASN A 105 -1.37 4.03 -11.68
C ASN A 105 -2.37 2.87 -11.62
N TRP A 106 -1.91 1.72 -11.16
CA TRP A 106 -2.80 0.55 -10.96
C TRP A 106 -3.92 0.89 -9.97
N MET A 107 -3.58 1.52 -8.85
CA MET A 107 -4.56 1.92 -7.85
C MET A 107 -5.55 2.96 -8.38
N LYS A 108 -5.07 3.96 -9.12
CA LYS A 108 -5.94 4.97 -9.74
C LYS A 108 -6.94 4.34 -10.70
N GLU A 109 -6.51 3.36 -11.49
CA GLU A 109 -7.39 2.63 -12.39
C GLU A 109 -8.49 1.92 -11.63
N LYS A 110 -8.16 1.24 -10.52
CA LYS A 110 -9.15 0.51 -9.72
C LYS A 110 -10.11 1.47 -9.02
N ILE A 111 -9.63 2.61 -8.54
CA ILE A 111 -10.49 3.64 -7.98
C ILE A 111 -11.51 4.09 -9.02
N ARG A 112 -11.08 4.33 -10.24
CA ARG A 112 -11.98 4.75 -11.32
C ARG A 112 -13.03 3.68 -11.63
N VAL A 113 -12.64 2.43 -11.68
CA VAL A 113 -13.55 1.32 -11.97
C VAL A 113 -14.63 1.18 -10.87
N LEU A 114 -14.22 1.28 -9.60
CA LEU A 114 -15.14 1.13 -8.48
C LEU A 114 -16.06 2.34 -8.26
N ASN A 115 -15.73 3.49 -8.83
CA ASN A 115 -16.47 4.73 -8.63
C ASN A 115 -17.43 5.08 -9.79
N ILE A 116 -17.60 4.19 -10.72
CA ILE A 116 -18.55 4.37 -11.83
C ILE A 116 -19.97 4.08 -11.38
#